data_69dda89c862d10e87a3c91b756d7b4b1
#
_entry.id   69dda89c862d10e87a3c91b756d7b4b1
#
_cell.length_a   1.000
_cell.length_b   1.000
_cell.length_c   1.000
_cell.angle_alpha   90.00
_cell.angle_beta   90.00
_cell.angle_gamma   90.00
#
_symmetry.space_group_name_H-M   'P 1'
#
loop_
_entity.id
_entity.type
_entity.pdbx_description
1 polymer ?
#
loop_
_entity_poly.entity_id
_entity_poly.type
_entity_poly.pdbx_seq_one_letter_code
_entity_poly.pdbx_strand_id
1 'polypeptide(L)'
;EGRHAYIDPIAGTTKRTGDPEQDALNAQYLHDDPKENAEHVMLVDLARNDLSRNCHDVKVDFYKEMQYYSHVIHLVSRVSGTLNEDARPIKAFIDTFPAGTLSGAPKVRAMQLISELEPHNRGAYGGCIGFIGLNGSLNQAITIRTFVSRNGVLWFQAGGGIVAKSNEEYELQEVNNKLGALKKAIVMAEKM
;
A
#
# COMPACT_ATOMS: atom_id res chain seq x y z
N GLU A 1 -9.10 10.69 -12.83
CA GLU A 1 -8.98 11.70 -13.89
C GLU A 1 -10.29 11.75 -14.66
N GLY A 2 -10.91 12.91 -14.80
CA GLY A 2 -12.29 13.00 -15.26
C GLY A 2 -13.25 12.27 -14.32
N ARG A 3 -14.03 11.31 -14.83
CA ARG A 3 -14.91 10.45 -14.03
C ARG A 3 -14.33 9.06 -13.76
N HIS A 4 -13.09 8.80 -14.13
CA HIS A 4 -12.42 7.52 -13.88
C HIS A 4 -11.72 7.53 -12.52
N ALA A 5 -11.93 6.48 -11.74
CA ALA A 5 -11.28 6.20 -10.47
C ALA A 5 -10.39 4.96 -10.61
N TYR A 6 -9.22 5.01 -9.96
CA TYR A 6 -8.23 3.94 -10.00
C TYR A 6 -7.74 3.65 -8.59
N ILE A 7 -7.51 2.38 -8.30
CA ILE A 7 -6.75 1.92 -7.14
C ILE A 7 -5.68 0.97 -7.66
N ASP A 8 -4.43 1.19 -7.26
CA ASP A 8 -3.30 0.36 -7.63
C ASP A 8 -2.85 -0.48 -6.41
N PRO A 9 -3.38 -1.70 -6.22
CA PRO A 9 -2.89 -2.60 -5.19
C PRO A 9 -1.45 -3.01 -5.47
N ILE A 10 -0.60 -2.83 -4.46
CA ILE A 10 0.79 -3.26 -4.47
C ILE A 10 0.98 -4.21 -3.30
N ALA A 11 1.26 -5.47 -3.59
CA ALA A 11 1.66 -6.46 -2.61
C ALA A 11 2.85 -7.23 -3.15
N GLY A 12 3.76 -7.55 -2.28
CA GLY A 12 5.02 -8.15 -2.68
C GLY A 12 6.08 -7.13 -3.10
N THR A 13 7.23 -7.30 -2.51
CA THR A 13 8.39 -6.45 -2.78
C THR A 13 9.65 -7.28 -2.69
N THR A 14 10.47 -7.21 -3.73
CA THR A 14 11.81 -7.76 -3.69
C THR A 14 12.84 -6.71 -4.05
N LYS A 15 14.09 -6.95 -3.67
CA LYS A 15 15.19 -6.04 -3.93
C LYS A 15 15.57 -6.07 -5.41
N ARG A 16 15.78 -4.88 -6.00
CA ARG A 16 16.47 -4.74 -7.26
C ARG A 16 17.96 -4.59 -7.04
N THR A 17 18.75 -5.41 -7.71
CA THR A 17 20.21 -5.45 -7.56
C THR A 17 20.93 -4.61 -8.62
N GLY A 18 20.28 -4.44 -9.78
CA GLY A 18 20.86 -3.85 -10.99
C GLY A 18 21.54 -4.87 -11.90
N ASP A 19 21.66 -6.12 -11.46
CA ASP A 19 22.06 -7.27 -12.27
C ASP A 19 20.79 -7.87 -12.92
N PRO A 20 20.68 -7.89 -14.25
CA PRO A 20 19.48 -8.38 -14.93
C PRO A 20 19.13 -9.83 -14.63
N GLU A 21 20.12 -10.71 -14.48
CA GLU A 21 19.89 -12.13 -14.20
C GLU A 21 19.35 -12.31 -12.76
N GLN A 22 19.98 -11.66 -11.80
CA GLN A 22 19.53 -11.70 -10.40
C GLN A 22 18.18 -11.03 -10.22
N ASP A 23 17.92 -9.93 -10.93
CA ASP A 23 16.64 -9.24 -10.89
C ASP A 23 15.51 -10.10 -11.48
N ALA A 24 15.78 -10.86 -12.54
CA ALA A 24 14.85 -11.82 -13.12
C ALA A 24 14.51 -12.96 -12.15
N LEU A 25 15.52 -13.52 -11.46
CA LEU A 25 15.32 -14.54 -10.42
C LEU A 25 14.51 -14.00 -9.24
N ASN A 26 14.80 -12.81 -8.80
CA ASN A 26 14.06 -12.16 -7.71
C ASN A 26 12.60 -11.89 -8.10
N ALA A 27 12.34 -11.47 -9.33
CA ALA A 27 10.99 -11.26 -9.85
C ALA A 27 10.22 -12.58 -9.96
N GLN A 28 10.86 -13.63 -10.46
CA GLN A 28 10.26 -14.97 -10.53
C GLN A 28 9.92 -15.51 -9.14
N TYR A 29 10.83 -15.39 -8.19
CA TYR A 29 10.58 -15.78 -6.80
C TYR A 29 9.35 -15.05 -6.22
N LEU A 30 9.28 -13.73 -6.41
CA LEU A 30 8.14 -12.92 -5.95
C LEU A 30 6.84 -13.34 -6.63
N HIS A 31 6.89 -13.63 -7.93
CA HIS A 31 5.73 -14.08 -8.69
C HIS A 31 5.17 -15.41 -8.19
N ASP A 32 6.03 -16.31 -7.76
CA ASP A 32 5.67 -17.68 -7.39
C ASP A 32 5.40 -17.82 -5.88
N ASP A 33 5.68 -16.81 -5.07
CA ASP A 33 5.46 -16.85 -3.62
C ASP A 33 3.97 -16.97 -3.28
N PRO A 34 3.52 -18.05 -2.62
CA PRO A 34 2.11 -18.27 -2.33
C PRO A 34 1.51 -17.28 -1.33
N LYS A 35 2.31 -16.76 -0.38
CA LYS A 35 1.88 -15.78 0.62
C LYS A 35 1.62 -14.44 -0.05
N GLU A 36 2.61 -13.94 -0.78
CA GLU A 36 2.52 -12.67 -1.51
C GLU A 36 1.36 -12.69 -2.53
N ASN A 37 1.20 -13.81 -3.22
CA ASN A 37 0.09 -14.01 -4.15
C ASN A 37 -1.29 -13.98 -3.47
N ALA A 38 -1.43 -14.63 -2.31
CA ALA A 38 -2.68 -14.64 -1.56
C ALA A 38 -3.04 -13.24 -1.03
N GLU A 39 -2.04 -12.51 -0.51
CA GLU A 39 -2.22 -11.12 -0.07
C GLU A 39 -2.60 -10.22 -1.25
N HIS A 40 -1.93 -10.36 -2.38
CA HIS A 40 -2.21 -9.56 -3.58
C HIS A 40 -3.65 -9.77 -4.10
N VAL A 41 -4.11 -11.02 -4.17
CA VAL A 41 -5.50 -11.34 -4.55
C VAL A 41 -6.48 -10.66 -3.61
N MET A 42 -6.25 -10.76 -2.30
CA MET A 42 -7.08 -10.12 -1.28
C MET A 42 -7.15 -8.60 -1.47
N LEU A 43 -6.03 -7.95 -1.76
CA LEU A 43 -5.98 -6.50 -1.97
C LEU A 43 -6.66 -6.06 -3.27
N VAL A 44 -6.57 -6.85 -4.33
CA VAL A 44 -7.31 -6.59 -5.58
C VAL A 44 -8.81 -6.71 -5.37
N ASP A 45 -9.27 -7.75 -4.67
CA ASP A 45 -10.69 -7.92 -4.34
C ASP A 45 -11.21 -6.79 -3.45
N LEU A 46 -10.42 -6.36 -2.48
CA LEU A 46 -10.77 -5.23 -1.62
C LEU A 46 -10.88 -3.93 -2.42
N ALA A 47 -9.94 -3.68 -3.34
CA ALA A 47 -9.99 -2.50 -4.22
C ALA A 47 -11.22 -2.52 -5.14
N ARG A 48 -11.59 -3.68 -5.69
CA ARG A 48 -12.83 -3.84 -6.46
C ARG A 48 -14.08 -3.54 -5.62
N ASN A 49 -14.14 -4.08 -4.41
CA ASN A 49 -15.23 -3.83 -3.48
C ASN A 49 -15.33 -2.35 -3.09
N ASP A 50 -14.20 -1.71 -2.77
CA ASP A 50 -14.15 -0.30 -2.40
C ASP A 50 -14.63 0.61 -3.54
N LEU A 51 -14.18 0.39 -4.78
CA LEU A 51 -14.63 1.17 -5.94
C LEU A 51 -16.12 0.93 -6.26
N SER A 52 -16.62 -0.30 -6.10
CA SER A 52 -18.01 -0.65 -6.42
C SER A 52 -19.05 0.12 -5.62
N ARG A 53 -18.68 0.77 -4.53
CA ARG A 53 -19.58 1.61 -3.73
C ARG A 53 -20.00 2.90 -4.44
N ASN A 54 -19.13 3.44 -5.28
CA ASN A 54 -19.31 4.74 -5.93
C ASN A 54 -19.07 4.70 -7.46
N CYS A 55 -18.74 3.52 -8.00
CA CYS A 55 -18.40 3.33 -9.40
C CYS A 55 -19.23 2.20 -10.01
N HIS A 56 -19.47 2.29 -11.30
CA HIS A 56 -19.90 1.20 -12.18
C HIS A 56 -18.73 0.79 -13.09
N ASP A 57 -18.93 -0.28 -13.87
CA ASP A 57 -17.91 -0.85 -14.77
C ASP A 57 -16.56 -1.12 -14.10
N VAL A 58 -16.63 -1.59 -12.83
CA VAL A 58 -15.41 -1.90 -12.08
C VAL A 58 -14.74 -3.13 -12.67
N LYS A 59 -13.47 -2.98 -13.06
CA LYS A 59 -12.67 -4.03 -13.69
C LYS A 59 -11.21 -3.97 -13.25
N VAL A 60 -10.48 -5.04 -13.52
CA VAL A 60 -9.03 -5.10 -13.36
C VAL A 60 -8.41 -4.80 -14.72
N ASP A 61 -7.70 -3.69 -14.84
CA ASP A 61 -7.09 -3.26 -16.10
C ASP A 61 -5.83 -4.07 -16.41
N PHE A 62 -5.00 -4.31 -15.41
CA PHE A 62 -3.89 -5.25 -15.46
C PHE A 62 -3.74 -5.98 -14.11
N TYR A 63 -3.20 -7.18 -14.14
CA TYR A 63 -3.17 -8.07 -12.98
C TYR A 63 -1.79 -8.69 -12.79
N LYS A 64 -1.22 -8.48 -11.60
CA LYS A 64 0.08 -9.05 -11.19
C LYS A 64 1.23 -8.73 -12.16
N GLU A 65 1.35 -7.48 -12.58
CA GLU A 65 2.49 -7.05 -13.37
C GLU A 65 3.71 -6.78 -12.49
N MET A 66 4.87 -7.25 -12.93
CA MET A 66 6.15 -6.93 -12.32
C MET A 66 6.59 -5.54 -12.73
N GLN A 67 6.65 -4.61 -11.78
CA GLN A 67 7.14 -3.26 -12.02
C GLN A 67 8.51 -3.06 -11.39
N TYR A 68 9.48 -2.65 -12.23
CA TYR A 68 10.88 -2.47 -11.85
C TYR A 68 11.15 -1.00 -11.55
N TYR A 69 11.48 -0.71 -10.30
CA TYR A 69 11.89 0.61 -9.84
C TYR A 69 13.40 0.67 -9.63
N SER A 70 13.94 1.81 -9.21
CA SER A 70 15.38 1.98 -9.04
C SER A 70 16.01 1.00 -8.03
N HIS A 71 15.28 0.61 -6.99
CA HIS A 71 15.82 -0.17 -5.87
C HIS A 71 14.97 -1.38 -5.48
N VAL A 72 13.77 -1.49 -6.02
CA VAL A 72 12.81 -2.54 -5.71
C VAL A 72 12.07 -3.02 -6.96
N ILE A 73 11.55 -4.24 -6.89
CA ILE A 73 10.62 -4.82 -7.86
C ILE A 73 9.33 -5.08 -7.09
N HIS A 74 8.21 -4.61 -7.62
CA HIS A 74 6.88 -4.79 -7.04
C HIS A 74 5.97 -5.60 -7.92
N LEU A 75 5.08 -6.35 -7.28
CA LEU A 75 3.91 -6.95 -7.93
C LEU A 75 2.74 -5.95 -7.84
N VAL A 76 2.24 -5.49 -8.97
CA VAL A 76 1.25 -4.42 -9.08
C VAL A 76 0.06 -4.87 -9.91
N SER A 77 -1.13 -4.47 -9.48
CA SER A 77 -2.36 -4.54 -10.28
C SER A 77 -3.03 -3.17 -10.33
N ARG A 78 -3.94 -2.99 -11.26
CA ARG A 78 -4.80 -1.81 -11.32
C ARG A 78 -6.25 -2.22 -11.37
N VAL A 79 -7.04 -1.65 -10.49
CA VAL A 79 -8.50 -1.72 -10.52
C VAL A 79 -9.03 -0.35 -10.92
N SER A 80 -9.89 -0.30 -11.91
CA SER A 80 -10.53 0.92 -12.39
C SER A 80 -12.04 0.83 -12.29
N GLY A 81 -12.69 1.99 -12.31
CA GLY A 81 -14.14 2.12 -12.40
C GLY A 81 -14.53 3.51 -12.83
N THR A 82 -15.77 3.67 -13.30
CA THR A 82 -16.35 4.96 -13.67
C THR A 82 -17.25 5.43 -12.55
N LEU A 83 -17.00 6.64 -12.01
CA LEU A 83 -17.83 7.23 -10.96
C LEU A 83 -19.29 7.33 -11.41
N ASN A 84 -20.21 6.92 -10.54
CA ASN A 84 -21.66 7.09 -10.75
C ASN A 84 -22.00 8.58 -10.90
N GLU A 85 -23.07 8.90 -11.61
CA GLU A 85 -23.43 10.28 -11.95
C GLU A 85 -23.57 11.19 -10.72
N ASP A 86 -24.12 10.66 -9.64
CA ASP A 86 -24.31 11.33 -8.35
C ASP A 86 -23.10 11.28 -7.42
N ALA A 87 -22.08 10.48 -7.76
CA ALA A 87 -20.90 10.32 -6.93
C ALA A 87 -19.99 11.55 -7.00
N ARG A 88 -19.58 12.01 -5.80
CA ARG A 88 -18.60 13.09 -5.65
C ARG A 88 -17.21 12.48 -5.43
N PRO A 89 -16.17 12.92 -6.17
CA PRO A 89 -14.83 12.34 -6.08
C PRO A 89 -14.27 12.24 -4.65
N ILE A 90 -14.43 13.30 -3.84
CA ILE A 90 -13.99 13.31 -2.44
C ILE A 90 -14.76 12.27 -1.61
N LYS A 91 -16.07 12.14 -1.79
CA LYS A 91 -16.86 11.13 -1.09
C LYS A 91 -16.44 9.72 -1.50
N ALA A 92 -16.25 9.48 -2.79
CA ALA A 92 -15.76 8.21 -3.30
C ALA A 92 -14.40 7.85 -2.66
N PHE A 93 -13.47 8.81 -2.58
CA PHE A 93 -12.19 8.60 -1.91
C PHE A 93 -12.35 8.26 -0.42
N ILE A 94 -13.20 9.01 0.32
CA ILE A 94 -13.46 8.73 1.74
C ILE A 94 -14.01 7.32 1.94
N ASP A 95 -14.87 6.85 1.07
CA ASP A 95 -15.48 5.52 1.16
C ASP A 95 -14.47 4.38 0.85
N THR A 96 -13.36 4.66 0.15
CA THR A 96 -12.27 3.71 -0.06
C THR A 96 -11.24 3.72 1.08
N PHE A 97 -11.19 4.80 1.87
CA PHE A 97 -10.24 4.98 2.96
C PHE A 97 -10.65 4.22 4.25
N PRO A 98 -9.70 3.72 5.07
CA PRO A 98 -8.27 3.63 4.81
C PRO A 98 -7.92 2.55 3.78
N ALA A 99 -6.72 2.69 3.18
CA ALA A 99 -6.25 1.72 2.20
C ALA A 99 -6.16 0.31 2.77
N GLY A 100 -6.60 -0.68 1.98
CA GLY A 100 -6.61 -2.08 2.38
C GLY A 100 -5.26 -2.62 2.80
N THR A 101 -4.19 -2.20 2.14
CA THR A 101 -2.79 -2.53 2.46
C THR A 101 -2.40 -2.19 3.90
N LEU A 102 -3.02 -1.18 4.51
CA LEU A 102 -2.74 -0.71 5.87
C LEU A 102 -3.82 -1.08 6.89
N SER A 103 -4.93 -1.68 6.45
CA SER A 103 -6.01 -2.13 7.31
C SER A 103 -6.15 -3.64 7.27
N GLY A 104 -6.70 -4.20 6.22
CA GLY A 104 -6.93 -5.61 6.03
C GLY A 104 -8.36 -5.92 5.56
N ALA A 105 -8.67 -7.20 5.40
CA ALA A 105 -9.98 -7.68 4.97
C ALA A 105 -10.53 -8.73 5.96
N PRO A 106 -11.81 -8.64 6.37
CA PRO A 106 -12.78 -7.57 6.13
C PRO A 106 -12.38 -6.25 6.84
N LYS A 107 -12.43 -5.13 6.12
CA LYS A 107 -11.86 -3.85 6.55
C LYS A 107 -12.31 -3.39 7.94
N VAL A 108 -13.61 -3.43 8.23
CA VAL A 108 -14.15 -2.99 9.52
C VAL A 108 -13.60 -3.82 10.68
N ARG A 109 -13.58 -5.15 10.53
CA ARG A 109 -13.07 -6.03 11.58
C ARG A 109 -11.56 -5.87 11.77
N ALA A 110 -10.80 -5.73 10.68
CA ALA A 110 -9.37 -5.45 10.75
C ALA A 110 -9.08 -4.15 11.51
N MET A 111 -9.82 -3.08 11.23
CA MET A 111 -9.67 -1.80 11.94
C MET A 111 -10.01 -1.90 13.44
N GLN A 112 -11.03 -2.69 13.82
CA GLN A 112 -11.34 -2.97 15.23
C GLN A 112 -10.16 -3.66 15.92
N LEU A 113 -9.62 -4.72 15.30
CA LEU A 113 -8.47 -5.44 15.85
C LEU A 113 -7.23 -4.55 15.98
N ILE A 114 -6.95 -3.72 14.99
CA ILE A 114 -5.86 -2.74 15.04
C ILE A 114 -6.04 -1.80 16.23
N SER A 115 -7.25 -1.29 16.44
CA SER A 115 -7.56 -0.39 17.56
C SER A 115 -7.45 -1.07 18.93
N GLU A 116 -7.70 -2.38 19.00
CA GLU A 116 -7.61 -3.17 20.22
C GLU A 116 -6.16 -3.57 20.55
N LEU A 117 -5.36 -3.87 19.53
CA LEU A 117 -4.05 -4.51 19.68
C LEU A 117 -2.87 -3.54 19.63
N GLU A 118 -2.98 -2.45 18.86
CA GLU A 118 -1.90 -1.48 18.77
C GLU A 118 -1.86 -0.57 20.01
N PRO A 119 -0.70 -0.44 20.68
CA PRO A 119 -0.61 0.33 21.93
C PRO A 119 -0.66 1.85 21.72
N HIS A 120 -0.50 2.31 20.47
CA HIS A 120 -0.44 3.73 20.12
C HIS A 120 -1.25 4.05 18.89
N ASN A 121 -1.76 5.27 18.82
CA ASN A 121 -2.39 5.78 17.60
C ASN A 121 -1.38 5.93 16.47
N ARG A 122 -1.78 5.55 15.25
CA ARG A 122 -0.94 5.59 14.06
C ARG A 122 -0.56 7.00 13.60
N GLY A 123 -1.30 8.03 14.03
CA GLY A 123 -1.08 9.40 13.61
C GLY A 123 -1.17 9.55 12.08
N ALA A 124 -0.10 9.99 11.44
CA ALA A 124 -0.02 10.11 9.99
C ALA A 124 0.22 8.78 9.27
N TYR A 125 0.74 7.76 9.97
CA TYR A 125 1.02 6.45 9.38
C TYR A 125 -0.27 5.76 8.91
N GLY A 126 -0.28 5.29 7.67
CA GLY A 126 -1.48 4.69 7.07
C GLY A 126 -2.56 5.70 6.68
N GLY A 127 -2.30 6.99 6.86
CA GLY A 127 -3.11 8.07 6.32
C GLY A 127 -2.90 8.25 4.82
N CYS A 128 -3.21 9.44 4.32
CA CYS A 128 -3.02 9.77 2.92
C CYS A 128 -2.32 11.12 2.75
N ILE A 129 -1.57 11.24 1.66
CA ILE A 129 -0.96 12.47 1.20
C ILE A 129 -1.19 12.62 -0.30
N GLY A 130 -1.53 13.82 -0.74
CA GLY A 130 -1.80 14.05 -2.15
C GLY A 130 -2.37 15.42 -2.42
N PHE A 131 -3.05 15.57 -3.54
CA PHE A 131 -3.68 16.81 -3.90
C PHE A 131 -5.12 16.61 -4.38
N ILE A 132 -5.90 17.67 -4.27
CA ILE A 132 -7.26 17.79 -4.80
C ILE A 132 -7.26 19.03 -5.69
N GLY A 133 -7.47 18.83 -6.98
CA GLY A 133 -7.52 19.91 -7.96
C GLY A 133 -8.85 20.65 -7.92
N LEU A 134 -8.84 21.92 -8.30
CA LEU A 134 -10.05 22.73 -8.41
C LEU A 134 -11.05 22.20 -9.47
N ASN A 135 -10.58 21.40 -10.40
CA ASN A 135 -11.40 20.69 -11.40
C ASN A 135 -12.01 19.40 -10.85
N GLY A 136 -11.85 19.10 -9.55
CA GLY A 136 -12.36 17.89 -8.91
C GLY A 136 -11.46 16.66 -9.08
N SER A 137 -10.34 16.76 -9.81
CA SER A 137 -9.37 15.66 -9.85
C SER A 137 -8.71 15.48 -8.49
N LEU A 138 -8.35 14.24 -8.14
CA LEU A 138 -7.57 13.96 -6.95
C LEU A 138 -6.55 12.85 -7.23
N ASN A 139 -5.42 12.94 -6.53
CA ASN A 139 -4.41 11.91 -6.54
C ASN A 139 -3.86 11.78 -5.12
N GLN A 140 -3.93 10.58 -4.57
CA GLN A 140 -3.59 10.30 -3.17
C GLN A 140 -2.66 9.11 -3.08
N ALA A 141 -1.68 9.20 -2.21
CA ALA A 141 -0.79 8.11 -1.86
C ALA A 141 -0.95 7.79 -0.36
N ILE A 142 -0.66 6.54 0.01
CA ILE A 142 -0.66 6.13 1.41
C ILE A 142 0.55 6.75 2.11
N THR A 143 0.37 7.29 3.31
CA THR A 143 1.49 7.82 4.13
C THR A 143 2.23 6.66 4.79
N ILE A 144 3.18 6.10 4.07
CA ILE A 144 4.13 5.07 4.52
C ILE A 144 5.54 5.43 4.09
N ARG A 145 6.54 4.76 4.64
CA ARG A 145 7.97 4.99 4.30
C ARG A 145 8.37 6.46 4.43
N THR A 146 7.81 7.14 5.41
CA THR A 146 7.87 8.60 5.56
C THR A 146 8.21 8.95 7.00
N PHE A 147 8.99 10.02 7.17
CA PHE A 147 9.22 10.65 8.46
C PHE A 147 8.15 11.69 8.76
N VAL A 148 7.76 11.75 10.03
CA VAL A 148 6.94 12.83 10.58
C VAL A 148 7.79 13.57 11.61
N SER A 149 8.12 14.83 11.35
CA SER A 149 8.88 15.67 12.27
C SER A 149 7.93 16.57 13.05
N ARG A 150 7.98 16.46 14.37
CA ARG A 150 7.17 17.30 15.26
C ARG A 150 7.89 17.52 16.60
N ASN A 151 7.97 18.75 17.03
CA ASN A 151 8.55 19.14 18.33
C ASN A 151 9.99 18.61 18.53
N GLY A 152 10.82 18.66 17.49
CA GLY A 152 12.21 18.17 17.56
C GLY A 152 12.36 16.63 17.56
N VAL A 153 11.27 15.90 17.40
CA VAL A 153 11.26 14.43 17.34
C VAL A 153 10.89 13.98 15.94
N LEU A 154 11.63 12.99 15.45
CA LEU A 154 11.42 12.37 14.16
C LEU A 154 10.75 11.00 14.36
N TRP A 155 9.50 10.90 13.91
CA TRP A 155 8.70 9.68 14.01
C TRP A 155 8.67 8.93 12.68
N PHE A 156 8.76 7.62 12.72
CA PHE A 156 8.53 6.75 11.56
C PHE A 156 8.01 5.40 12.01
N GLN A 157 7.18 4.77 11.19
CA GLN A 157 6.49 3.54 11.53
C GLN A 157 6.40 2.62 10.32
N ALA A 158 6.41 1.31 10.57
CA ALA A 158 6.06 0.28 9.61
C ALA A 158 5.24 -0.83 10.28
N GLY A 159 4.53 -1.60 9.48
CA GLY A 159 3.79 -2.78 9.90
C GLY A 159 3.82 -3.85 8.81
N GLY A 160 3.45 -5.06 9.17
CA GLY A 160 3.27 -6.21 8.28
C GLY A 160 1.82 -6.68 8.22
N GLY A 161 1.45 -7.36 7.16
CA GLY A 161 0.18 -8.06 7.05
C GLY A 161 0.23 -9.39 7.80
N ILE A 162 -0.66 -9.60 8.76
CA ILE A 162 -0.72 -10.83 9.53
C ILE A 162 -1.84 -11.72 8.99
N VAL A 163 -1.49 -12.93 8.61
CA VAL A 163 -2.43 -13.97 8.13
C VAL A 163 -2.25 -15.24 8.94
N ALA A 164 -3.18 -16.20 8.81
CA ALA A 164 -3.17 -17.44 9.59
C ALA A 164 -1.87 -18.27 9.46
N LYS A 165 -1.12 -18.10 8.39
CA LYS A 165 0.14 -18.79 8.13
C LYS A 165 1.37 -17.92 8.41
N SER A 166 1.22 -16.72 8.96
CA SER A 166 2.33 -15.85 9.32
C SER A 166 3.21 -16.49 10.39
N ASN A 167 4.50 -16.27 10.26
CA ASN A 167 5.51 -16.64 11.25
C ASN A 167 6.05 -15.37 11.91
N GLU A 168 6.07 -15.33 13.24
CA GLU A 168 6.41 -14.13 14.02
C GLU A 168 7.79 -13.55 13.66
N GLU A 169 8.79 -14.41 13.49
CA GLU A 169 10.15 -13.98 13.19
C GLU A 169 10.26 -13.36 11.79
N TYR A 170 9.59 -13.97 10.81
CA TYR A 170 9.56 -13.44 9.44
C TYR A 170 8.79 -12.12 9.36
N GLU A 171 7.66 -12.00 10.04
CA GLU A 171 6.89 -10.74 10.06
C GLU A 171 7.70 -9.61 10.75
N LEU A 172 8.39 -9.91 11.84
CA LEU A 172 9.28 -8.94 12.49
C LEU A 172 10.45 -8.53 11.58
N GLN A 173 11.04 -9.49 10.86
CA GLN A 173 12.10 -9.19 9.90
C GLN A 173 11.57 -8.32 8.74
N GLU A 174 10.37 -8.58 8.26
CA GLU A 174 9.72 -7.77 7.22
C GLU A 174 9.52 -6.32 7.68
N VAL A 175 9.04 -6.10 8.90
CA VAL A 175 8.91 -4.76 9.50
C VAL A 175 10.28 -4.07 9.57
N ASN A 176 11.32 -4.76 10.01
CA ASN A 176 12.67 -4.22 10.07
C ASN A 176 13.21 -3.86 8.68
N ASN A 177 12.95 -4.68 7.66
CA ASN A 177 13.32 -4.40 6.28
C ASN A 177 12.59 -3.16 5.74
N LYS A 178 11.29 -3.02 6.06
CA LYS A 178 10.48 -1.84 5.72
C LYS A 178 11.02 -0.54 6.36
N LEU A 179 11.61 -0.60 7.53
CA LEU A 179 12.25 0.54 8.20
C LEU A 179 13.69 0.79 7.74
N GLY A 180 14.31 -0.16 7.07
CA GLY A 180 15.74 -0.13 6.74
C GLY A 180 16.18 1.11 5.95
N ALA A 181 15.40 1.52 4.93
CA ALA A 181 15.71 2.70 4.12
C ALA A 181 15.66 4.00 4.96
N LEU A 182 14.67 4.12 5.84
CA LEU A 182 14.52 5.28 6.74
C LEU A 182 15.68 5.33 7.75
N LYS A 183 16.00 4.21 8.40
CA LYS A 183 17.17 4.11 9.31
C LYS A 183 18.46 4.51 8.60
N LYS A 184 18.67 4.03 7.36
CA LYS A 184 19.84 4.39 6.56
C LYS A 184 19.91 5.88 6.23
N ALA A 185 18.76 6.50 5.91
CA ALA A 185 18.69 7.93 5.63
C ALA A 185 19.10 8.78 6.85
N ILE A 186 18.70 8.39 8.07
CA ILE A 186 19.14 9.06 9.31
C ILE A 186 20.66 8.98 9.45
N VAL A 187 21.22 7.78 9.32
CA VAL A 187 22.68 7.57 9.44
C VAL A 187 23.46 8.38 8.38
N MET A 188 22.87 8.55 7.19
CA MET A 188 23.50 9.39 6.16
C MET A 188 23.44 10.88 6.52
N ALA A 189 22.33 11.35 7.05
CA ALA A 189 22.16 12.74 7.46
C ALA A 189 23.07 13.13 8.64
N GLU A 190 23.36 12.19 9.56
CA GLU A 190 24.29 12.41 10.67
C GLU A 190 25.76 12.60 10.23
N LYS A 191 26.08 12.21 8.99
CA LYS A 191 27.45 12.32 8.43
C LYS A 191 27.63 13.57 7.55
N MET A 192 26.58 14.35 7.36
CA MET A 192 26.59 15.61 6.59
C MET A 192 26.92 16.80 7.48
#